data_4d18ad534ee0acbf99df0491b86875f4
#
_entry.id   4d18ad534ee0acbf99df0491b86875f4
#
_cell.length_a   1.000
_cell.length_b   1.000
_cell.length_c   1.000
_cell.angle_alpha   90.00
_cell.angle_beta   90.00
_cell.angle_gamma   90.00
#
_symmetry.space_group_name_H-M   'P 1'
#
loop_
_entity.id
_entity.type
_entity.pdbx_description
1 polymer ?
#
loop_
_entity_poly.entity_id
_entity_poly.type
_entity_poly.pdbx_seq_one_letter_code
_entity_poly.pdbx_strand_id
1 'polypeptide(L)'
;MIIASAGHVDHGKTLLVKALTGVDTDALPEEKARGLTIELGFAYHDLGDGSATGFIDVPGHERFIRTMVAGVSGIDVVMFVIAADDGPMPQTAEHLAILELLGVSRGVVALSKIDRVSEARLAEVSATIRTLLAPTALRACSILPVSALQGIGIEALRGELLALQRTLPPRASHGNFRLAVDRSFLLKGAGRVVTGTVFSGQLGVGDAVWHVPEGGELRVRGMHVHNQEATHASAGQRCALNVSGVALRDVEIHRGDWMVAAAAASAARRIDVEVRVLADEPSALANRTPVHVHIGAADVTGRLVTLDGQAIAPGERVLAQLMLDRPLHTLRGDRLVLRDQSARRTVGGGVVIDPAPDMRGRTRDERRAYLAAMALPDAHVSLPTALIALPGGLDLEVFARSWNLNGDERAALLKEPTLKLCASPVLGITVARWQILEDAMLAALSAAHAAHPERLGLGERELEKALRARLLRGVFDAVLDALVSAGRVVRDGAVLRLPQHSARRSPADDALWKRVCPLLERDELKAPVVHDLASALNLNHTLLEAFLIRVAKQGLVVKVSAKRYFLPPAMTRFEQLVRALTVDGNKFTAADFRDRAGVGRNAVIEILEYFDRIGLTHRSGDLRALLDTKRRA
;
A
#
# COMPACT_ATOMS: atom_id res chain seq x y z
N MET A 1 11.62 -22.59 15.26
CA MET A 1 11.11 -21.68 16.32
C MET A 1 12.12 -20.60 16.62
N ILE A 2 11.67 -19.37 16.92
CA ILE A 2 12.52 -18.27 17.40
C ILE A 2 12.05 -17.87 18.80
N ILE A 3 12.96 -17.90 19.77
CA ILE A 3 12.75 -17.51 21.16
C ILE A 3 13.53 -16.22 21.41
N ALA A 4 12.89 -15.18 21.99
CA ALA A 4 13.62 -14.04 22.50
C ALA A 4 13.65 -14.04 24.03
N SER A 5 14.80 -13.68 24.61
CA SER A 5 14.87 -13.31 26.01
C SER A 5 14.20 -11.94 26.21
N ALA A 6 13.57 -11.71 27.35
CA ALA A 6 13.05 -10.38 27.74
C ALA A 6 13.14 -10.26 29.27
N GLY A 7 13.18 -9.02 29.78
CA GLY A 7 13.30 -8.77 31.20
C GLY A 7 14.30 -7.67 31.52
N HIS A 8 14.39 -7.31 32.79
CA HIS A 8 15.25 -6.22 33.28
C HIS A 8 16.76 -6.49 33.05
N VAL A 9 17.56 -5.43 33.06
CA VAL A 9 19.02 -5.53 33.12
C VAL A 9 19.44 -6.35 34.36
N ASP A 10 20.54 -7.07 34.28
CA ASP A 10 21.10 -7.91 35.34
C ASP A 10 20.24 -9.09 35.85
N HIS A 11 19.05 -9.34 35.23
CA HIS A 11 18.25 -10.53 35.56
C HIS A 11 18.80 -11.85 35.00
N GLY A 12 19.93 -11.79 34.28
CA GLY A 12 20.67 -13.00 33.84
C GLY A 12 20.20 -13.58 32.51
N LYS A 13 19.63 -12.76 31.60
CA LYS A 13 19.16 -13.17 30.26
C LYS A 13 20.28 -13.86 29.46
N THR A 14 21.40 -13.18 29.24
CA THR A 14 22.57 -13.69 28.51
C THR A 14 23.13 -14.96 29.12
N LEU A 15 23.24 -15.01 30.45
CA LEU A 15 23.74 -16.19 31.16
C LEU A 15 22.78 -17.38 30.97
N LEU A 16 21.49 -17.15 30.97
CA LEU A 16 20.48 -18.19 30.78
C LEU A 16 20.49 -18.71 29.34
N VAL A 17 20.60 -17.82 28.34
CA VAL A 17 20.78 -18.23 26.92
C VAL A 17 22.05 -19.06 26.79
N LYS A 18 23.15 -18.65 27.41
CA LYS A 18 24.40 -19.43 27.42
C LYS A 18 24.25 -20.80 28.09
N ALA A 19 23.53 -20.90 29.21
CA ALA A 19 23.28 -22.17 29.89
C ALA A 19 22.43 -23.14 29.05
N LEU A 20 21.47 -22.60 28.24
CA LEU A 20 20.64 -23.41 27.36
C LEU A 20 21.33 -23.84 26.07
N THR A 21 22.20 -22.99 25.51
CA THR A 21 22.74 -23.15 24.14
C THR A 21 24.24 -23.45 24.11
N GLY A 22 24.96 -23.18 25.18
CA GLY A 22 26.42 -23.23 25.23
C GLY A 22 27.12 -22.02 24.59
N VAL A 23 26.36 -21.11 23.96
CA VAL A 23 26.88 -19.96 23.21
C VAL A 23 26.82 -18.69 24.05
N ASP A 24 27.93 -17.97 24.15
CA ASP A 24 27.99 -16.63 24.75
C ASP A 24 27.54 -15.60 23.71
N THR A 25 26.43 -14.95 23.96
CA THR A 25 25.81 -14.01 23.02
C THR A 25 26.37 -12.58 23.09
N ASP A 26 27.11 -12.24 24.16
CA ASP A 26 27.80 -10.95 24.28
C ASP A 26 29.07 -10.96 23.41
N ALA A 27 28.95 -10.39 22.21
CA ALA A 27 30.01 -10.41 21.21
C ALA A 27 30.93 -9.18 21.29
N LEU A 28 30.45 -8.05 21.77
CA LEU A 28 31.20 -6.80 21.80
C LEU A 28 32.13 -6.74 23.03
N PRO A 29 33.37 -6.21 22.87
CA PRO A 29 34.24 -5.98 24.01
C PRO A 29 33.62 -5.09 25.09
N GLU A 30 32.80 -4.10 24.67
CA GLU A 30 32.09 -3.19 25.59
C GLU A 30 31.02 -3.92 26.41
N GLU A 31 30.32 -4.88 25.83
CA GLU A 31 29.32 -5.71 26.52
C GLU A 31 29.99 -6.52 27.63
N LYS A 32 31.12 -7.17 27.32
CA LYS A 32 31.90 -7.93 28.27
C LYS A 32 32.49 -7.07 29.38
N ALA A 33 32.94 -5.86 29.03
CA ALA A 33 33.55 -4.95 30.00
C ALA A 33 32.51 -4.34 30.97
N ARG A 34 31.28 -4.12 30.48
CA ARG A 34 30.20 -3.51 31.26
C ARG A 34 29.22 -4.51 31.86
N GLY A 35 29.29 -5.79 31.45
CA GLY A 35 28.30 -6.80 31.82
C GLY A 35 26.89 -6.52 31.32
N LEU A 36 26.75 -5.77 30.21
CA LEU A 36 25.48 -5.25 29.71
C LEU A 36 25.37 -5.50 28.22
N THR A 37 24.35 -6.25 27.79
CA THR A 37 24.03 -6.46 26.38
C THR A 37 23.57 -5.15 25.73
N ILE A 38 24.18 -4.78 24.62
CA ILE A 38 23.92 -3.53 23.85
C ILE A 38 23.22 -3.85 22.54
N GLU A 39 23.70 -4.87 21.82
CA GLU A 39 23.14 -5.33 20.56
C GLU A 39 22.39 -6.65 20.72
N LEU A 40 21.69 -7.06 19.65
CA LEU A 40 21.03 -8.37 19.62
C LEU A 40 22.09 -9.48 19.58
N GLY A 41 22.05 -10.38 20.54
CA GLY A 41 22.81 -11.62 20.55
C GLY A 41 22.02 -12.75 19.88
N PHE A 42 22.70 -13.65 19.18
CA PHE A 42 22.04 -14.76 18.49
C PHE A 42 22.77 -16.08 18.81
N ALA A 43 21.97 -17.09 19.18
CA ALA A 43 22.42 -18.46 19.37
C ALA A 43 21.43 -19.42 18.70
N TYR A 44 21.92 -20.57 18.27
CA TYR A 44 21.11 -21.64 17.69
C TYR A 44 21.41 -22.95 18.41
N HIS A 45 20.36 -23.68 18.79
CA HIS A 45 20.51 -24.94 19.51
C HIS A 45 19.34 -25.87 19.21
N ASP A 46 19.61 -27.17 19.16
CA ASP A 46 18.56 -28.18 19.09
C ASP A 46 18.07 -28.50 20.52
N LEU A 47 16.79 -28.25 20.75
CA LEU A 47 16.17 -28.54 22.06
C LEU A 47 15.88 -30.02 22.28
N GLY A 48 16.13 -30.87 21.27
CA GLY A 48 15.99 -32.34 21.35
C GLY A 48 14.97 -32.94 20.39
N ASP A 49 14.55 -32.20 19.36
CA ASP A 49 13.69 -32.71 18.30
C ASP A 49 14.36 -32.78 16.91
N GLY A 50 15.65 -32.50 16.84
CA GLY A 50 16.42 -32.48 15.59
C GLY A 50 16.32 -31.20 14.80
N SER A 51 15.56 -30.20 15.27
CA SER A 51 15.41 -28.91 14.60
C SER A 51 16.20 -27.79 15.31
N ALA A 52 16.77 -26.90 14.51
CA ALA A 52 17.48 -25.75 15.07
C ALA A 52 16.50 -24.70 15.60
N THR A 53 16.54 -24.42 16.90
CA THR A 53 15.82 -23.31 17.53
C THR A 53 16.72 -22.09 17.62
N GLY A 54 16.24 -20.95 17.18
CA GLY A 54 16.94 -19.66 17.29
C GLY A 54 16.64 -18.97 18.61
N PHE A 55 17.68 -18.52 19.30
CA PHE A 55 17.60 -17.69 20.49
C PHE A 55 18.08 -16.29 20.18
N ILE A 56 17.26 -15.29 20.51
CA ILE A 56 17.62 -13.89 20.42
C ILE A 56 17.76 -13.33 21.82
N ASP A 57 18.98 -12.98 22.19
CA ASP A 57 19.26 -12.30 23.43
C ASP A 57 19.11 -10.79 23.24
N VAL A 58 18.17 -10.19 23.97
CA VAL A 58 17.85 -8.76 23.80
C VAL A 58 18.37 -7.94 24.98
N PRO A 59 18.82 -6.70 24.73
CA PRO A 59 19.24 -5.81 25.80
C PRO A 59 18.10 -5.52 26.77
N GLY A 60 18.42 -5.41 28.07
CA GLY A 60 17.44 -5.12 29.12
C GLY A 60 17.31 -3.65 29.49
N HIS A 61 18.24 -2.80 29.10
CA HIS A 61 18.31 -1.41 29.51
C HIS A 61 17.41 -0.52 28.64
N GLU A 62 16.73 0.46 29.25
CA GLU A 62 15.78 1.38 28.59
C GLU A 62 16.34 2.10 27.35
N ARG A 63 17.64 2.42 27.34
CA ARG A 63 18.33 3.05 26.19
C ARG A 63 18.35 2.18 24.93
N PHE A 64 18.16 0.87 25.09
CA PHE A 64 18.23 -0.10 24.00
C PHE A 64 16.88 -0.70 23.63
N ILE A 65 15.77 -0.10 24.08
CA ILE A 65 14.41 -0.56 23.73
C ILE A 65 14.21 -0.67 22.21
N ARG A 66 14.77 0.26 21.43
CA ARG A 66 14.78 0.15 19.95
C ARG A 66 15.39 -1.17 19.47
N THR A 67 16.49 -1.59 20.09
CA THR A 67 17.17 -2.86 19.78
C THR A 67 16.32 -4.04 20.26
N MET A 68 15.73 -3.94 21.44
CA MET A 68 14.82 -4.95 21.99
C MET A 68 13.59 -5.14 21.09
N VAL A 69 12.88 -4.07 20.70
CA VAL A 69 11.72 -4.15 19.80
C VAL A 69 12.06 -4.85 18.49
N ALA A 70 13.21 -4.53 17.89
CA ALA A 70 13.65 -5.20 16.67
C ALA A 70 13.93 -6.69 16.88
N GLY A 71 14.43 -7.07 18.05
CA GLY A 71 14.71 -8.49 18.38
C GLY A 71 13.45 -9.29 18.66
N VAL A 72 12.43 -8.67 19.26
CA VAL A 72 11.16 -9.36 19.58
C VAL A 72 10.11 -9.27 18.48
N SER A 73 10.35 -8.46 17.45
CA SER A 73 9.48 -8.42 16.28
C SER A 73 9.63 -9.72 15.47
N GLY A 74 8.56 -10.50 15.39
CA GLY A 74 8.57 -11.76 14.61
C GLY A 74 9.05 -13.00 15.35
N ILE A 75 9.12 -12.99 16.69
CA ILE A 75 9.40 -14.19 17.51
C ILE A 75 8.15 -15.08 17.64
N ASP A 76 8.39 -16.33 18.03
CA ASP A 76 7.32 -17.31 18.32
C ASP A 76 7.02 -17.39 19.81
N VAL A 77 8.07 -17.32 20.65
CA VAL A 77 8.02 -17.56 22.08
C VAL A 77 8.91 -16.53 22.81
N VAL A 78 8.44 -16.02 23.92
CA VAL A 78 9.26 -15.22 24.83
C VAL A 78 9.74 -16.06 26.01
N MET A 79 11.02 -15.99 26.31
CA MET A 79 11.60 -16.40 27.57
C MET A 79 11.73 -15.15 28.46
N PHE A 80 10.75 -14.95 29.34
CA PHE A 80 10.67 -13.77 30.20
C PHE A 80 11.44 -13.98 31.48
N VAL A 81 12.60 -13.34 31.62
CA VAL A 81 13.56 -13.58 32.70
C VAL A 81 13.36 -12.55 33.82
N ILE A 82 13.03 -13.03 35.01
CA ILE A 82 12.83 -12.21 36.21
C ILE A 82 13.70 -12.79 37.32
N ALA A 83 14.52 -11.95 37.95
CA ALA A 83 15.38 -12.41 39.05
C ALA A 83 14.57 -12.53 40.36
N ALA A 84 14.79 -13.61 41.11
CA ALA A 84 14.06 -13.88 42.34
C ALA A 84 14.47 -12.95 43.51
N ASP A 85 15.69 -12.43 43.48
CA ASP A 85 16.19 -11.45 44.45
C ASP A 85 15.51 -10.10 44.28
N ASP A 86 15.41 -9.59 43.05
CA ASP A 86 14.83 -8.28 42.73
C ASP A 86 13.30 -8.32 42.57
N GLY A 87 12.77 -9.35 41.91
CA GLY A 87 11.39 -9.43 41.48
C GLY A 87 11.11 -8.61 40.21
N PRO A 88 9.83 -8.35 39.86
CA PRO A 88 9.48 -7.51 38.74
C PRO A 88 9.93 -6.05 38.92
N MET A 89 10.66 -5.51 37.95
CA MET A 89 11.23 -4.18 37.94
C MET A 89 10.52 -3.29 36.89
N PRO A 90 10.68 -1.96 36.88
CA PRO A 90 9.99 -1.09 35.90
C PRO A 90 10.21 -1.50 34.44
N GLN A 91 11.42 -1.88 34.05
CA GLN A 91 11.71 -2.37 32.70
C GLN A 91 11.02 -3.71 32.40
N THR A 92 10.71 -4.51 33.42
CA THR A 92 9.91 -5.74 33.27
C THR A 92 8.51 -5.40 32.75
N ALA A 93 7.88 -4.36 33.33
CA ALA A 93 6.55 -3.90 32.90
C ALA A 93 6.58 -3.32 31.49
N GLU A 94 7.59 -2.51 31.14
CA GLU A 94 7.73 -1.95 29.77
C GLU A 94 7.95 -3.07 28.73
N HIS A 95 8.80 -4.04 29.02
CA HIS A 95 9.00 -5.20 28.12
C HIS A 95 7.71 -6.00 27.95
N LEU A 96 6.96 -6.20 29.02
CA LEU A 96 5.67 -6.91 28.95
C LEU A 96 4.66 -6.15 28.08
N ALA A 97 4.55 -4.82 28.24
CA ALA A 97 3.71 -3.99 27.40
C ALA A 97 4.10 -4.06 25.91
N ILE A 98 5.38 -4.01 25.60
CA ILE A 98 5.90 -4.15 24.23
C ILE A 98 5.55 -5.53 23.65
N LEU A 99 5.75 -6.62 24.39
CA LEU A 99 5.40 -7.97 23.98
C LEU A 99 3.91 -8.11 23.68
N GLU A 100 3.05 -7.50 24.53
CA GLU A 100 1.61 -7.47 24.32
C GLU A 100 1.21 -6.69 23.05
N LEU A 101 1.78 -5.50 22.84
CA LEU A 101 1.55 -4.71 21.64
C LEU A 101 1.98 -5.43 20.36
N LEU A 102 3.09 -6.16 20.42
CA LEU A 102 3.57 -7.00 19.32
C LEU A 102 2.81 -8.33 19.19
N GLY A 103 1.88 -8.62 20.11
CA GLY A 103 1.00 -9.80 20.08
C GLY A 103 1.69 -11.09 20.41
N VAL A 104 2.78 -11.06 21.16
CA VAL A 104 3.42 -12.24 21.70
C VAL A 104 2.53 -12.84 22.79
N SER A 105 2.00 -14.02 22.53
CA SER A 105 1.02 -14.67 23.41
C SER A 105 1.49 -16.01 23.98
N ARG A 106 2.71 -16.41 23.67
CA ARG A 106 3.32 -17.67 24.14
C ARG A 106 4.66 -17.39 24.76
N GLY A 107 4.94 -18.05 25.87
CA GLY A 107 6.20 -17.87 26.57
C GLY A 107 6.32 -18.73 27.79
N VAL A 108 7.46 -18.57 28.45
CA VAL A 108 7.78 -19.12 29.77
C VAL A 108 8.44 -18.03 30.62
N VAL A 109 8.14 -17.99 31.88
CA VAL A 109 8.85 -17.14 32.82
C VAL A 109 9.96 -17.97 33.44
N ALA A 110 11.21 -17.54 33.23
CA ALA A 110 12.36 -18.07 33.91
C ALA A 110 12.62 -17.20 35.15
N LEU A 111 12.27 -17.72 36.32
CA LEU A 111 12.54 -17.06 37.61
C LEU A 111 13.97 -17.37 38.00
N SER A 112 14.88 -16.46 37.69
CA SER A 112 16.33 -16.65 37.78
C SER A 112 16.89 -16.35 39.17
N LYS A 113 18.15 -16.68 39.40
CA LYS A 113 18.92 -16.42 40.64
C LYS A 113 18.28 -17.02 41.91
N ILE A 114 17.63 -18.17 41.78
CA ILE A 114 16.99 -18.83 42.95
C ILE A 114 17.96 -19.24 44.02
N ASP A 115 19.24 -19.40 43.66
CA ASP A 115 20.35 -19.71 44.57
C ASP A 115 20.64 -18.58 45.59
N ARG A 116 20.03 -17.39 45.41
CA ARG A 116 20.23 -16.21 46.26
C ARG A 116 19.10 -15.94 47.23
N VAL A 117 18.02 -16.70 47.16
CA VAL A 117 16.78 -16.39 47.91
C VAL A 117 16.26 -17.59 48.68
N SER A 118 15.44 -17.32 49.69
CA SER A 118 14.68 -18.35 50.40
C SER A 118 13.46 -18.83 49.62
N GLU A 119 12.93 -20.01 49.97
CA GLU A 119 11.67 -20.53 49.41
C GLU A 119 10.49 -19.59 49.61
N ALA A 120 10.42 -18.91 50.77
CA ALA A 120 9.39 -17.93 51.05
C ALA A 120 9.44 -16.74 50.06
N ARG A 121 10.65 -16.23 49.76
CA ARG A 121 10.85 -15.17 48.77
C ARG A 121 10.50 -15.63 47.37
N LEU A 122 10.84 -16.86 47.02
CA LEU A 122 10.51 -17.48 45.74
C LEU A 122 8.98 -17.55 45.54
N ALA A 123 8.23 -17.96 46.56
CA ALA A 123 6.77 -18.01 46.53
C ALA A 123 6.13 -16.61 46.40
N GLU A 124 6.64 -15.62 47.15
CA GLU A 124 6.20 -14.22 47.10
C GLU A 124 6.38 -13.63 45.69
N VAL A 125 7.58 -13.75 45.10
CA VAL A 125 7.88 -13.22 43.78
C VAL A 125 7.05 -13.94 42.69
N SER A 126 6.88 -15.26 42.81
CA SER A 126 6.02 -16.03 41.91
C SER A 126 4.56 -15.54 41.93
N ALA A 127 4.03 -15.22 43.11
CA ALA A 127 2.67 -14.64 43.23
C ALA A 127 2.59 -13.25 42.61
N THR A 128 3.59 -12.41 42.80
CA THR A 128 3.66 -11.06 42.19
C THR A 128 3.71 -11.17 40.65
N ILE A 129 4.51 -12.11 40.11
CA ILE A 129 4.57 -12.34 38.66
C ILE A 129 3.22 -12.81 38.11
N ARG A 130 2.52 -13.72 38.80
CA ARG A 130 1.18 -14.15 38.39
C ARG A 130 0.19 -12.98 38.32
N THR A 131 0.22 -12.08 39.31
CA THR A 131 -0.60 -10.87 39.32
C THR A 131 -0.27 -9.95 38.15
N LEU A 132 1.03 -9.76 37.85
CA LEU A 132 1.50 -8.94 36.74
C LEU A 132 1.05 -9.51 35.38
N LEU A 133 1.07 -10.82 35.19
CA LEU A 133 0.72 -11.48 33.94
C LEU A 133 -0.80 -11.64 33.76
N ALA A 134 -1.59 -11.62 34.83
CA ALA A 134 -3.03 -11.91 34.80
C ALA A 134 -3.84 -11.14 33.74
N PRO A 135 -3.61 -9.81 33.51
CA PRO A 135 -4.32 -9.05 32.50
C PRO A 135 -3.79 -9.25 31.07
N THR A 136 -2.73 -10.03 30.86
CA THR A 136 -2.01 -10.13 29.59
C THR A 136 -2.28 -11.46 28.85
N ALA A 137 -1.86 -11.55 27.60
CA ALA A 137 -1.89 -12.79 26.84
C ALA A 137 -0.96 -13.89 27.41
N LEU A 138 0.02 -13.51 28.24
CA LEU A 138 0.98 -14.42 28.88
C LEU A 138 0.51 -14.97 30.23
N ARG A 139 -0.76 -14.74 30.64
CA ARG A 139 -1.32 -15.19 31.93
C ARG A 139 -1.21 -16.69 32.22
N ALA A 140 -1.15 -17.50 31.16
CA ALA A 140 -1.05 -18.95 31.27
C ALA A 140 0.40 -19.49 31.20
N CYS A 141 1.41 -18.60 31.14
CA CYS A 141 2.81 -19.04 31.06
C CYS A 141 3.25 -19.74 32.35
N SER A 142 4.01 -20.82 32.18
CA SER A 142 4.68 -21.51 33.28
C SER A 142 5.74 -20.60 33.92
N ILE A 143 5.87 -20.62 35.25
CA ILE A 143 6.94 -19.95 35.99
C ILE A 143 7.87 -21.03 36.46
N LEU A 144 9.08 -21.05 35.91
CA LEU A 144 10.11 -22.06 36.24
C LEU A 144 11.25 -21.44 37.02
N PRO A 145 11.51 -21.92 38.25
CA PRO A 145 12.65 -21.47 39.03
C PRO A 145 13.95 -22.05 38.47
N VAL A 146 14.94 -21.16 38.22
CA VAL A 146 16.21 -21.54 37.60
C VAL A 146 17.42 -20.85 38.25
N SER A 147 18.53 -21.53 38.27
CA SER A 147 19.86 -20.94 38.52
C SER A 147 20.79 -21.33 37.38
N ALA A 148 21.09 -20.38 36.50
CA ALA A 148 22.02 -20.63 35.39
C ALA A 148 23.46 -20.89 35.87
N LEU A 149 23.86 -20.34 37.02
CA LEU A 149 25.17 -20.55 37.60
C LEU A 149 25.32 -21.97 38.16
N GLN A 150 24.28 -22.51 38.78
CA GLN A 150 24.30 -23.83 39.41
C GLN A 150 23.72 -24.93 38.52
N GLY A 151 23.19 -24.58 37.33
CA GLY A 151 22.55 -25.52 36.43
C GLY A 151 21.16 -25.99 36.89
N ILE A 152 20.61 -25.41 37.99
CA ILE A 152 19.32 -25.83 38.55
C ILE A 152 18.17 -25.35 37.63
N GLY A 153 17.25 -26.27 37.33
CA GLY A 153 16.03 -25.97 36.56
C GLY A 153 16.25 -25.79 35.04
N ILE A 154 17.48 -25.87 34.52
CA ILE A 154 17.80 -25.66 33.09
C ILE A 154 17.16 -26.75 32.23
N GLU A 155 17.19 -28.01 32.63
CA GLU A 155 16.55 -29.10 31.87
C GLU A 155 15.03 -29.01 31.89
N ALA A 156 14.42 -28.56 32.99
CA ALA A 156 12.98 -28.31 33.07
C ALA A 156 12.58 -27.17 32.12
N LEU A 157 13.39 -26.10 32.08
CA LEU A 157 13.17 -24.97 31.15
C LEU A 157 13.31 -25.42 29.68
N ARG A 158 14.33 -26.26 29.38
CA ARG A 158 14.50 -26.84 28.03
C ARG A 158 13.29 -27.68 27.63
N GLY A 159 12.81 -28.53 28.54
CA GLY A 159 11.61 -29.35 28.31
C GLY A 159 10.35 -28.53 28.03
N GLU A 160 10.15 -27.42 28.76
CA GLU A 160 9.03 -26.51 28.53
C GLU A 160 9.12 -25.78 27.17
N LEU A 161 10.31 -25.29 26.81
CA LEU A 161 10.55 -24.68 25.50
C LEU A 161 10.32 -25.67 24.36
N LEU A 162 10.72 -26.92 24.51
CA LEU A 162 10.45 -28.00 23.56
C LEU A 162 8.94 -28.30 23.46
N ALA A 163 8.23 -28.31 24.59
CA ALA A 163 6.79 -28.51 24.61
C ALA A 163 6.05 -27.34 23.88
N LEU A 164 6.48 -26.11 24.12
CA LEU A 164 5.97 -24.94 23.38
C LEU A 164 6.23 -25.07 21.88
N GLN A 165 7.44 -25.51 21.48
CA GLN A 165 7.79 -25.70 20.07
C GLN A 165 6.86 -26.69 19.37
N ARG A 166 6.54 -27.79 20.00
CA ARG A 166 5.64 -28.84 19.46
C ARG A 166 4.19 -28.36 19.30
N THR A 167 3.78 -27.35 20.05
CA THR A 167 2.43 -26.77 19.99
C THR A 167 2.31 -25.58 19.05
N LEU A 168 3.43 -25.11 18.50
CA LEU A 168 3.39 -24.00 17.54
C LEU A 168 2.73 -24.46 16.24
N PRO A 169 1.74 -23.71 15.72
CA PRO A 169 1.28 -23.94 14.37
C PRO A 169 2.46 -23.69 13.40
N PRO A 170 2.58 -24.50 12.33
CA PRO A 170 3.54 -24.19 11.28
C PRO A 170 3.33 -22.75 10.82
N ARG A 171 4.38 -21.95 10.75
CA ARG A 171 4.25 -20.64 10.10
C ARG A 171 3.84 -20.86 8.65
N ALA A 172 2.73 -20.30 8.29
CA ALA A 172 2.25 -20.39 6.94
C ALA A 172 3.29 -19.77 5.99
N SER A 173 3.75 -20.55 5.02
CA SER A 173 4.60 -20.07 3.92
C SER A 173 3.79 -19.23 2.91
N HIS A 174 2.58 -18.81 3.31
CA HIS A 174 1.69 -18.00 2.52
C HIS A 174 2.23 -16.60 2.28
N GLY A 175 1.73 -15.99 1.23
CA GLY A 175 2.07 -14.64 0.84
C GLY A 175 3.44 -14.52 0.15
N ASN A 176 3.79 -13.31 -0.16
CA ASN A 176 5.07 -12.96 -0.77
C ASN A 176 6.19 -12.92 0.27
N PHE A 177 7.42 -13.18 -0.18
CA PHE A 177 8.59 -13.10 0.68
C PHE A 177 8.79 -11.70 1.26
N ARG A 178 9.07 -11.63 2.58
CA ARG A 178 9.41 -10.41 3.31
C ARG A 178 10.41 -10.72 4.43
N LEU A 179 11.53 -10.01 4.43
CA LEU A 179 12.56 -10.08 5.47
C LEU A 179 12.82 -8.67 6.02
N ALA A 180 12.70 -8.51 7.33
CA ALA A 180 13.08 -7.28 8.03
C ALA A 180 14.58 -7.28 8.30
N VAL A 181 15.33 -6.32 7.78
CA VAL A 181 16.77 -6.22 7.91
C VAL A 181 17.14 -5.72 9.31
N ASP A 182 17.84 -6.54 10.08
CA ASP A 182 18.38 -6.18 11.40
C ASP A 182 19.85 -5.75 11.34
N ARG A 183 20.63 -6.27 10.38
CA ARG A 183 22.02 -5.87 10.12
C ARG A 183 22.33 -5.90 8.62
N SER A 184 23.23 -5.01 8.21
CA SER A 184 23.80 -4.97 6.85
C SER A 184 25.29 -4.69 6.95
N PHE A 185 26.11 -5.50 6.28
CA PHE A 185 27.56 -5.35 6.30
C PHE A 185 28.20 -5.85 5.01
N LEU A 186 29.42 -5.39 4.77
CA LEU A 186 30.26 -5.89 3.68
C LEU A 186 31.17 -7.00 4.19
N LEU A 187 31.09 -8.16 3.57
CA LEU A 187 31.97 -9.29 3.87
C LEU A 187 33.02 -9.42 2.75
N LYS A 188 34.31 -9.41 3.15
CA LYS A 188 35.40 -9.53 2.20
C LYS A 188 35.30 -10.84 1.41
N GLY A 189 35.26 -10.73 0.08
CA GLY A 189 35.09 -11.87 -0.82
C GLY A 189 33.65 -12.24 -1.15
N ALA A 190 32.67 -11.97 -0.27
CA ALA A 190 31.28 -12.28 -0.50
C ALA A 190 30.44 -11.06 -0.97
N GLY A 191 30.83 -9.85 -0.57
CA GLY A 191 30.09 -8.63 -0.93
C GLY A 191 29.09 -8.19 0.16
N ARG A 192 27.94 -7.65 -0.23
CA ARG A 192 26.91 -7.18 0.69
C ARG A 192 26.14 -8.35 1.28
N VAL A 193 26.09 -8.41 2.60
CA VAL A 193 25.30 -9.38 3.34
C VAL A 193 24.30 -8.63 4.22
N VAL A 194 23.05 -9.06 4.19
CA VAL A 194 21.98 -8.57 5.06
C VAL A 194 21.46 -9.71 5.91
N THR A 195 21.19 -9.45 7.19
CA THR A 195 20.58 -10.43 8.08
C THR A 195 19.24 -9.96 8.56
N GLY A 196 18.35 -10.89 8.88
CA GLY A 196 17.03 -10.58 9.38
C GLY A 196 16.13 -11.79 9.57
N THR A 197 14.94 -11.54 10.08
CA THR A 197 13.88 -12.54 10.23
C THR A 197 12.96 -12.51 9.01
N VAL A 198 12.63 -13.68 8.47
CA VAL A 198 11.62 -13.83 7.40
C VAL A 198 10.23 -13.78 8.03
N PHE A 199 9.47 -12.75 7.68
CA PHE A 199 8.12 -12.52 8.20
C PHE A 199 7.05 -13.33 7.45
N SER A 200 7.23 -13.52 6.15
CA SER A 200 6.28 -14.24 5.28
C SER A 200 6.96 -14.81 4.04
N GLY A 201 6.30 -15.78 3.41
CA GLY A 201 6.73 -16.37 2.15
C GLY A 201 8.00 -17.20 2.26
N GLN A 202 8.60 -17.44 1.11
CA GLN A 202 9.86 -18.20 0.98
C GLN A 202 10.72 -17.60 -0.13
N LEU A 203 12.03 -17.86 -0.09
CA LEU A 203 13.03 -17.35 -1.00
C LEU A 203 14.11 -18.41 -1.27
N GLY A 204 14.53 -18.54 -2.52
CA GLY A 204 15.64 -19.41 -2.95
C GLY A 204 16.89 -18.63 -3.33
N VAL A 205 18.02 -19.34 -3.36
CA VAL A 205 19.25 -18.82 -3.98
C VAL A 205 19.02 -18.64 -5.48
N GLY A 206 19.40 -17.49 -6.02
CA GLY A 206 19.15 -17.11 -7.41
C GLY A 206 17.90 -16.26 -7.62
N ASP A 207 16.99 -16.18 -6.64
CA ASP A 207 15.78 -15.37 -6.74
C ASP A 207 16.09 -13.87 -6.72
N ALA A 208 15.17 -13.11 -7.29
CA ALA A 208 15.16 -11.65 -7.22
C ALA A 208 14.43 -11.17 -5.97
N VAL A 209 15.00 -10.18 -5.30
CA VAL A 209 14.37 -9.47 -4.18
C VAL A 209 14.45 -7.97 -4.40
N TRP A 210 13.49 -7.24 -3.85
CA TRP A 210 13.46 -5.78 -3.87
C TRP A 210 13.88 -5.21 -2.52
N HIS A 211 14.82 -4.29 -2.54
CA HIS A 211 15.15 -3.45 -1.39
C HIS A 211 14.11 -2.33 -1.24
N VAL A 212 13.53 -2.17 -0.07
CA VAL A 212 12.52 -1.15 0.26
C VAL A 212 12.93 -0.46 1.57
N PRO A 213 12.81 0.87 1.70
CA PRO A 213 11.94 1.78 0.93
C PRO A 213 12.58 2.42 -0.31
N GLU A 214 13.90 2.41 -0.46
CA GLU A 214 14.56 3.22 -1.50
C GLU A 214 14.49 2.61 -2.90
N GLY A 215 14.08 1.34 -2.97
CA GLY A 215 13.87 0.64 -4.23
C GLY A 215 15.13 0.02 -4.80
N GLY A 216 14.92 -0.92 -5.73
CA GLY A 216 15.98 -1.58 -6.46
C GLY A 216 15.91 -3.10 -6.39
N GLU A 217 16.02 -3.71 -7.56
CA GLU A 217 16.11 -5.15 -7.68
C GLU A 217 17.51 -5.64 -7.31
N LEU A 218 17.56 -6.64 -6.47
CA LEU A 218 18.75 -7.36 -6.06
C LEU A 218 18.57 -8.85 -6.33
N ARG A 219 19.67 -9.57 -6.47
CA ARG A 219 19.69 -11.03 -6.64
C ARG A 219 20.38 -11.69 -5.47
N VAL A 220 19.78 -12.75 -4.94
CA VAL A 220 20.37 -13.58 -3.87
C VAL A 220 21.45 -14.48 -4.46
N ARG A 221 22.68 -14.33 -3.98
CA ARG A 221 23.84 -15.13 -4.42
C ARG A 221 24.08 -16.35 -3.57
N GLY A 222 23.68 -16.26 -2.30
CA GLY A 222 23.80 -17.33 -1.33
C GLY A 222 23.09 -16.95 -0.05
N MET A 223 22.81 -17.91 0.79
CA MET A 223 22.17 -17.67 2.06
C MET A 223 22.64 -18.63 3.15
N HIS A 224 22.52 -18.19 4.39
CA HIS A 224 22.63 -19.03 5.57
C HIS A 224 21.33 -18.92 6.38
N VAL A 225 20.84 -20.04 6.83
CA VAL A 225 19.69 -20.14 7.75
C VAL A 225 20.19 -20.77 9.04
N HIS A 226 19.91 -20.12 10.16
CA HIS A 226 20.38 -20.56 11.46
C HIS A 226 21.92 -20.84 11.50
N ASN A 227 22.68 -19.98 10.85
CA ASN A 227 24.14 -20.03 10.71
C ASN A 227 24.68 -21.23 9.89
N GLN A 228 23.84 -21.92 9.13
CA GLN A 228 24.20 -23.00 8.22
C GLN A 228 23.88 -22.60 6.77
N GLU A 229 24.72 -23.00 5.82
CA GLU A 229 24.49 -22.79 4.41
C GLU A 229 23.17 -23.44 3.99
N ALA A 230 22.36 -22.71 3.24
CA ALA A 230 21.04 -23.16 2.81
C ALA A 230 20.72 -22.66 1.39
N THR A 231 19.87 -23.40 0.70
CA THR A 231 19.39 -23.03 -0.64
C THR A 231 18.05 -22.30 -0.59
N HIS A 232 17.31 -22.41 0.51
CA HIS A 232 16.00 -21.80 0.71
C HIS A 232 15.85 -21.26 2.13
N ALA A 233 15.07 -20.18 2.27
CA ALA A 233 14.63 -19.63 3.54
C ALA A 233 13.12 -19.44 3.53
N SER A 234 12.46 -19.67 4.67
CA SER A 234 11.00 -19.60 4.83
C SER A 234 10.61 -18.75 6.02
N ALA A 235 9.33 -18.34 6.06
CA ALA A 235 8.75 -17.60 7.17
C ALA A 235 9.09 -18.23 8.54
N GLY A 236 9.45 -17.38 9.51
CA GLY A 236 9.85 -17.79 10.85
C GLY A 236 11.30 -18.19 10.99
N GLN A 237 12.10 -18.14 9.94
CA GLN A 237 13.53 -18.38 10.03
C GLN A 237 14.28 -17.05 10.06
N ARG A 238 15.39 -17.03 10.79
CA ARG A 238 16.36 -15.97 10.68
C ARG A 238 17.45 -16.37 9.69
N CYS A 239 17.70 -15.51 8.70
CA CYS A 239 18.69 -15.81 7.68
C CYS A 239 19.65 -14.64 7.41
N ALA A 240 20.77 -14.98 6.79
CA ALA A 240 21.72 -14.06 6.18
C ALA A 240 21.65 -14.23 4.67
N LEU A 241 21.40 -13.16 3.93
CA LEU A 241 21.34 -13.14 2.48
C LEU A 241 22.56 -12.41 1.93
N ASN A 242 23.32 -13.07 1.10
CA ASN A 242 24.31 -12.42 0.26
C ASN A 242 23.60 -11.89 -0.98
N VAL A 243 23.57 -10.58 -1.15
CA VAL A 243 22.83 -9.91 -2.22
C VAL A 243 23.74 -9.12 -3.16
N SER A 244 23.38 -9.10 -4.43
CA SER A 244 24.08 -8.33 -5.46
C SER A 244 23.10 -7.69 -6.42
N GLY A 245 23.50 -6.57 -7.02
CA GLY A 245 22.70 -5.87 -8.02
C GLY A 245 23.23 -4.48 -8.30
N VAL A 246 22.78 -3.89 -9.41
CA VAL A 246 23.17 -2.54 -9.82
C VAL A 246 22.71 -1.50 -8.79
N ALA A 247 21.57 -1.72 -8.16
CA ALA A 247 21.00 -0.84 -7.16
C ALA A 247 21.93 -0.60 -5.95
N LEU A 248 22.82 -1.55 -5.62
CA LEU A 248 23.80 -1.38 -4.53
C LEU A 248 24.88 -0.33 -4.81
N ARG A 249 24.96 0.22 -6.03
CA ARG A 249 25.91 1.30 -6.36
C ARG A 249 25.46 2.63 -5.81
N ASP A 250 24.15 2.84 -5.76
CA ASP A 250 23.54 4.13 -5.45
C ASP A 250 22.76 4.12 -4.13
N VAL A 251 22.50 2.93 -3.57
CA VAL A 251 21.66 2.75 -2.39
C VAL A 251 22.39 1.91 -1.33
N GLU A 252 22.39 2.41 -0.11
CA GLU A 252 22.90 1.69 1.07
C GLU A 252 21.74 1.02 1.81
N ILE A 253 21.96 -0.24 2.20
CA ILE A 253 20.97 -1.01 2.96
C ILE A 253 21.19 -0.78 4.44
N HIS A 254 20.17 -0.32 5.13
CA HIS A 254 20.24 -0.01 6.56
C HIS A 254 19.38 -0.97 7.40
N ARG A 255 19.65 -0.98 8.71
CA ARG A 255 18.75 -1.59 9.66
C ARG A 255 17.38 -0.93 9.59
N GLY A 256 16.32 -1.74 9.52
CA GLY A 256 14.95 -1.30 9.38
C GLY A 256 14.43 -1.27 7.95
N ASP A 257 15.32 -1.48 6.97
CA ASP A 257 14.89 -1.72 5.60
C ASP A 257 14.33 -3.14 5.44
N TRP A 258 13.76 -3.40 4.27
CA TRP A 258 13.18 -4.71 3.99
C TRP A 258 13.70 -5.27 2.68
N MET A 259 13.86 -6.60 2.65
CA MET A 259 14.01 -7.38 1.42
C MET A 259 12.70 -8.08 1.15
N VAL A 260 12.08 -7.79 0.01
CA VAL A 260 10.73 -8.28 -0.31
C VAL A 260 10.64 -8.81 -1.74
N ALA A 261 9.66 -9.66 -2.00
CA ALA A 261 9.29 -10.01 -3.37
C ALA A 261 8.71 -8.78 -4.10
N ALA A 262 8.87 -8.71 -5.42
CA ALA A 262 8.39 -7.59 -6.24
C ALA A 262 6.91 -7.23 -5.99
N ALA A 263 6.05 -8.24 -5.86
CA ALA A 263 4.62 -8.05 -5.64
C ALA A 263 4.29 -7.38 -4.29
N ALA A 264 5.15 -7.54 -3.27
CA ALA A 264 5.01 -6.89 -1.97
C ALA A 264 5.73 -5.54 -1.86
N ALA A 265 6.52 -5.16 -2.88
CA ALA A 265 7.33 -3.95 -2.84
C ALA A 265 6.45 -2.70 -2.82
N SER A 266 6.44 -2.03 -1.68
CA SER A 266 5.77 -0.75 -1.47
C SER A 266 6.37 -0.04 -0.26
N ALA A 267 6.33 1.28 -0.26
CA ALA A 267 6.65 2.10 0.90
C ALA A 267 5.77 3.34 0.92
N ALA A 268 5.31 3.72 2.08
CA ALA A 268 4.42 4.88 2.24
C ALA A 268 4.87 5.78 3.38
N ARG A 269 4.55 7.07 3.26
CA ARG A 269 4.69 8.06 4.34
C ARG A 269 3.41 8.20 5.17
N ARG A 270 2.35 7.52 4.79
CA ARG A 270 1.07 7.49 5.52
C ARG A 270 0.59 6.06 5.59
N ILE A 271 0.18 5.65 6.76
CA ILE A 271 -0.41 4.35 7.02
C ILE A 271 -1.61 4.53 7.95
N ASP A 272 -2.69 3.83 7.70
CA ASP A 272 -3.82 3.81 8.63
C ASP A 272 -3.70 2.59 9.54
N VAL A 273 -3.93 2.82 10.80
CA VAL A 273 -3.66 1.86 11.89
C VAL A 273 -4.83 1.82 12.87
N GLU A 274 -5.03 0.69 13.52
CA GLU A 274 -5.74 0.65 14.79
C GLU A 274 -4.71 0.79 15.91
N VAL A 275 -4.81 1.85 16.69
CA VAL A 275 -3.89 2.16 17.80
C VAL A 275 -4.59 1.93 19.14
N ARG A 276 -3.87 1.30 20.05
CA ARG A 276 -4.23 1.21 21.47
C ARG A 276 -3.20 2.02 22.28
N VAL A 277 -3.68 2.98 23.06
CA VAL A 277 -2.87 3.69 24.06
C VAL A 277 -2.77 2.81 25.30
N LEU A 278 -1.60 2.79 25.95
CA LEU A 278 -1.43 2.02 27.18
C LEU A 278 -2.33 2.60 28.30
N ALA A 279 -2.86 1.72 29.15
CA ALA A 279 -3.79 2.11 30.20
C ALA A 279 -3.13 2.92 31.34
N ASP A 280 -1.82 2.76 31.49
CA ASP A 280 -0.99 3.47 32.49
C ASP A 280 -0.41 4.80 31.98
N GLU A 281 -0.78 5.23 30.74
CA GLU A 281 -0.42 6.57 30.27
C GLU A 281 -1.04 7.65 31.17
N PRO A 282 -0.24 8.65 31.59
CA PRO A 282 -0.72 9.65 32.54
C PRO A 282 -1.73 10.62 31.94
N SER A 283 -1.84 10.72 30.64
CA SER A 283 -2.75 11.65 29.95
C SER A 283 -3.13 11.15 28.57
N ALA A 284 -4.26 11.65 28.06
CA ALA A 284 -4.71 11.37 26.71
C ALA A 284 -3.69 11.87 25.67
N LEU A 285 -3.47 11.09 24.61
CA LEU A 285 -2.63 11.49 23.49
C LEU A 285 -3.40 12.45 22.59
N ALA A 286 -2.92 13.67 22.47
CA ALA A 286 -3.53 14.69 21.62
C ALA A 286 -3.46 14.31 20.15
N ASN A 287 -4.40 14.81 19.36
CA ASN A 287 -4.32 14.70 17.90
C ASN A 287 -3.03 15.36 17.39
N ARG A 288 -2.32 14.70 16.47
CA ARG A 288 -1.01 15.09 15.91
C ARG A 288 0.16 14.97 16.90
N THR A 289 0.04 14.17 17.93
CA THR A 289 1.15 13.86 18.83
C THR A 289 2.34 13.30 18.05
N PRO A 290 3.55 13.88 18.22
CA PRO A 290 4.76 13.33 17.65
C PRO A 290 5.15 12.04 18.35
N VAL A 291 5.52 11.03 17.56
CA VAL A 291 5.85 9.68 18.05
C VAL A 291 7.01 9.07 17.27
N HIS A 292 7.72 8.17 17.92
CA HIS A 292 8.54 7.15 17.24
C HIS A 292 7.66 5.95 16.94
N VAL A 293 7.75 5.47 15.70
CA VAL A 293 7.02 4.30 15.19
C VAL A 293 8.00 3.18 14.92
N HIS A 294 7.85 2.07 15.64
CA HIS A 294 8.67 0.87 15.47
C HIS A 294 7.85 -0.21 14.77
N ILE A 295 8.32 -0.69 13.61
CA ILE A 295 7.74 -1.83 12.85
C ILE A 295 8.90 -2.72 12.39
N GLY A 296 8.89 -4.00 12.76
CA GLY A 296 10.04 -4.87 12.53
C GLY A 296 11.30 -4.31 13.17
N ALA A 297 12.34 -4.10 12.39
CA ALA A 297 13.59 -3.48 12.85
C ALA A 297 13.65 -1.95 12.59
N ALA A 298 12.63 -1.39 11.96
CA ALA A 298 12.57 0.03 11.62
C ALA A 298 12.18 0.90 12.83
N ASP A 299 12.74 2.10 12.87
CA ASP A 299 12.39 3.19 13.79
C ASP A 299 12.26 4.46 12.96
N VAL A 300 11.03 4.99 12.88
CA VAL A 300 10.71 6.16 12.07
C VAL A 300 9.93 7.15 12.91
N THR A 301 10.33 8.42 12.89
CA THR A 301 9.56 9.50 13.50
C THR A 301 8.34 9.85 12.66
N GLY A 302 7.31 10.37 13.32
CA GLY A 302 6.09 10.77 12.63
C GLY A 302 5.09 11.40 13.59
N ARG A 303 3.86 11.55 13.11
CA ARG A 303 2.75 12.09 13.88
C ARG A 303 1.57 11.14 13.87
N LEU A 304 1.00 10.90 15.06
CA LEU A 304 -0.25 10.18 15.24
C LEU A 304 -1.42 11.13 15.03
N VAL A 305 -2.25 10.87 14.02
CA VAL A 305 -3.38 11.73 13.64
C VAL A 305 -4.67 10.90 13.71
N THR A 306 -5.57 11.27 14.61
CA THR A 306 -6.86 10.60 14.77
C THR A 306 -7.80 10.92 13.61
N LEU A 307 -8.68 9.97 13.24
CA LEU A 307 -9.60 10.16 12.09
C LEU A 307 -10.72 11.15 12.41
N ASP A 308 -11.08 11.31 13.69
CA ASP A 308 -12.12 12.22 14.19
C ASP A 308 -11.57 13.53 14.77
N GLY A 309 -10.24 13.64 14.89
CA GLY A 309 -9.58 14.81 15.45
C GLY A 309 -9.55 14.87 16.98
N GLN A 310 -10.11 13.86 17.67
CA GLN A 310 -10.17 13.81 19.14
C GLN A 310 -8.84 13.27 19.72
N ALA A 311 -8.60 13.54 21.01
CA ALA A 311 -7.53 12.91 21.75
C ALA A 311 -7.90 11.46 22.08
N ILE A 312 -6.89 10.60 22.24
CA ILE A 312 -7.07 9.17 22.58
C ILE A 312 -6.85 9.00 24.07
N ALA A 313 -7.85 8.53 24.79
CA ALA A 313 -7.73 8.29 26.21
C ALA A 313 -6.83 7.08 26.54
N PRO A 314 -6.21 7.02 27.74
CA PRO A 314 -5.49 5.84 28.20
C PRO A 314 -6.36 4.58 28.14
N GLY A 315 -5.82 3.49 27.61
CA GLY A 315 -6.52 2.22 27.42
C GLY A 315 -7.43 2.14 26.19
N GLU A 316 -7.71 3.26 25.53
CA GLU A 316 -8.61 3.32 24.36
C GLU A 316 -7.97 2.76 23.10
N ARG A 317 -8.83 2.20 22.22
CA ARG A 317 -8.47 1.78 20.85
C ARG A 317 -9.20 2.64 19.84
N VAL A 318 -8.46 3.18 18.89
CA VAL A 318 -9.04 4.04 17.85
C VAL A 318 -8.37 3.78 16.49
N LEU A 319 -9.10 4.07 15.42
CA LEU A 319 -8.53 4.18 14.09
C LEU A 319 -7.82 5.53 13.96
N ALA A 320 -6.57 5.47 13.50
CA ALA A 320 -5.73 6.65 13.35
C ALA A 320 -4.87 6.53 12.07
N GLN A 321 -4.28 7.64 11.66
CA GLN A 321 -3.30 7.67 10.59
C GLN A 321 -1.94 8.08 11.14
N LEU A 322 -0.91 7.32 10.85
CA LEU A 322 0.47 7.71 11.08
C LEU A 322 1.02 8.46 9.85
N MET A 323 1.47 9.67 10.08
CA MET A 323 2.17 10.50 9.09
C MET A 323 3.66 10.44 9.39
N LEU A 324 4.41 9.71 8.58
CA LEU A 324 5.81 9.37 8.78
C LEU A 324 6.74 10.39 8.10
N ASP A 325 7.86 10.69 8.72
CA ASP A 325 8.86 11.61 8.19
C ASP A 325 9.66 11.01 7.02
N ARG A 326 9.77 9.67 6.97
CA ARG A 326 10.34 8.94 5.84
C ARG A 326 9.44 7.78 5.41
N PRO A 327 9.53 7.32 4.16
CA PRO A 327 8.76 6.15 3.72
C PRO A 327 9.12 4.92 4.54
N LEU A 328 8.12 4.08 4.81
CA LEU A 328 8.28 2.82 5.51
C LEU A 328 7.55 1.72 4.75
N HIS A 329 8.19 0.55 4.61
CA HIS A 329 7.51 -0.64 4.14
C HIS A 329 6.71 -1.26 5.28
N THR A 330 5.45 -1.51 5.02
CA THR A 330 4.57 -2.25 5.92
C THR A 330 3.41 -2.84 5.12
N LEU A 331 2.80 -3.85 5.66
CA LEU A 331 1.59 -4.46 5.12
C LEU A 331 0.51 -4.54 6.20
N ARG A 332 -0.71 -4.82 5.79
CA ARG A 332 -1.81 -5.05 6.70
C ARG A 332 -1.47 -6.18 7.69
N GLY A 333 -1.81 -5.98 8.94
CA GLY A 333 -1.53 -6.93 10.02
C GLY A 333 -0.16 -6.76 10.68
N ASP A 334 0.75 -5.97 10.10
CA ASP A 334 2.01 -5.64 10.76
C ASP A 334 1.74 -4.92 12.08
N ARG A 335 2.41 -5.37 13.13
CA ARG A 335 2.30 -4.78 14.47
C ARG A 335 3.32 -3.69 14.67
N LEU A 336 2.94 -2.70 15.46
CA LEU A 336 3.78 -1.55 15.72
C LEU A 336 3.78 -1.19 17.21
N VAL A 337 4.88 -0.56 17.63
CA VAL A 337 5.03 0.05 18.95
C VAL A 337 5.22 1.56 18.75
N LEU A 338 4.52 2.34 19.55
CA LEU A 338 4.63 3.80 19.58
C LEU A 338 5.37 4.21 20.85
N ARG A 339 6.40 5.05 20.66
CA ARG A 339 7.12 5.68 21.77
C ARG A 339 6.96 7.20 21.71
N ASP A 340 7.10 7.86 22.84
CA ASP A 340 7.07 9.32 22.94
C ASP A 340 8.19 9.97 22.10
N GLN A 341 8.09 11.26 21.84
CA GLN A 341 9.04 12.01 21.03
C GLN A 341 10.49 11.92 21.54
N SER A 342 10.69 11.72 22.83
CA SER A 342 12.02 11.55 23.43
C SER A 342 12.54 10.10 23.37
N ALA A 343 11.74 9.18 22.86
CA ALA A 343 11.97 7.74 22.84
C ALA A 343 12.31 7.15 24.21
N ARG A 344 11.76 7.74 25.29
CA ARG A 344 12.03 7.30 26.67
C ARG A 344 11.00 6.30 27.19
N ARG A 345 9.74 6.40 26.73
CA ARG A 345 8.68 5.51 27.19
C ARG A 345 7.79 5.04 26.04
N THR A 346 7.25 3.86 26.18
CA THR A 346 6.26 3.31 25.28
C THR A 346 4.90 3.88 25.63
N VAL A 347 4.21 4.55 24.68
CA VAL A 347 2.90 5.19 24.89
C VAL A 347 1.74 4.34 24.36
N GLY A 348 2.03 3.38 23.48
CA GLY A 348 1.02 2.52 22.88
C GLY A 348 1.56 1.72 21.72
N GLY A 349 0.68 1.20 20.93
CA GLY A 349 1.00 0.46 19.71
C GLY A 349 -0.26 0.03 19.00
N GLY A 350 -0.13 -0.84 18.01
CA GLY A 350 -1.30 -1.27 17.26
C GLY A 350 -0.99 -2.15 16.07
N VAL A 351 -1.93 -2.13 15.12
CA VAL A 351 -1.88 -2.97 13.93
C VAL A 351 -2.12 -2.10 12.71
N VAL A 352 -1.37 -2.32 11.65
CA VAL A 352 -1.57 -1.68 10.35
C VAL A 352 -2.84 -2.23 9.70
N ILE A 353 -3.76 -1.35 9.35
CA ILE A 353 -5.02 -1.68 8.67
C ILE A 353 -4.89 -1.40 7.17
N ASP A 354 -4.40 -0.22 6.80
CA ASP A 354 -4.12 0.11 5.41
C ASP A 354 -2.70 0.68 5.28
N PRO A 355 -1.80 -0.03 4.56
CA PRO A 355 -0.41 0.39 4.39
C PRO A 355 -0.22 1.51 3.37
N ALA A 356 -1.21 1.81 2.53
CA ALA A 356 -1.11 2.78 1.43
C ALA A 356 -2.40 3.58 1.25
N PRO A 357 -2.85 4.35 2.28
CA PRO A 357 -4.10 5.09 2.22
C PRO A 357 -4.04 6.24 1.20
N ASP A 358 -5.19 6.55 0.62
CA ASP A 358 -5.35 7.72 -0.22
C ASP A 358 -4.95 9.01 0.48
N MET A 359 -4.37 9.93 -0.28
CA MET A 359 -3.91 11.24 0.22
C MET A 359 -5.04 12.12 0.76
N ARG A 360 -6.29 11.91 0.30
CA ARG A 360 -7.47 12.73 0.61
C ARG A 360 -8.62 11.89 1.13
N GLY A 361 -9.48 12.50 1.94
CA GLY A 361 -10.73 11.86 2.38
C GLY A 361 -10.63 11.03 3.66
N ARG A 362 -9.60 11.24 4.48
CA ARG A 362 -9.36 10.54 5.75
C ARG A 362 -10.58 10.50 6.69
N THR A 363 -11.34 11.57 6.76
CA THR A 363 -12.48 11.72 7.69
C THR A 363 -13.83 11.28 7.13
N ARG A 364 -13.88 10.70 5.94
CA ARG A 364 -15.13 10.29 5.31
C ARG A 364 -15.66 8.99 5.87
N ASP A 365 -16.97 8.85 5.91
CA ASP A 365 -17.63 7.61 6.34
C ASP A 365 -17.26 6.42 5.46
N GLU A 366 -17.14 6.62 4.13
CA GLU A 366 -16.64 5.62 3.19
C GLU A 366 -15.25 5.09 3.61
N ARG A 367 -14.36 5.99 4.06
CA ARG A 367 -13.02 5.60 4.53
C ARG A 367 -13.10 4.76 5.80
N ARG A 368 -13.94 5.13 6.75
CA ARG A 368 -14.14 4.37 7.98
C ARG A 368 -14.72 2.99 7.69
N ALA A 369 -15.73 2.91 6.81
CA ALA A 369 -16.31 1.64 6.37
C ALA A 369 -15.27 0.75 5.67
N TYR A 370 -14.42 1.32 4.81
CA TYR A 370 -13.32 0.61 4.16
C TYR A 370 -12.31 0.08 5.19
N LEU A 371 -11.89 0.89 6.16
CA LEU A 371 -10.96 0.45 7.21
C LEU A 371 -11.56 -0.65 8.08
N ALA A 372 -12.86 -0.59 8.37
CA ALA A 372 -13.56 -1.67 9.06
C ALA A 372 -13.56 -2.97 8.24
N ALA A 373 -13.75 -2.87 6.92
CA ALA A 373 -13.63 -4.02 6.03
C ALA A 373 -12.19 -4.58 6.01
N MET A 374 -11.18 -3.70 5.92
CA MET A 374 -9.78 -4.11 5.96
C MET A 374 -9.35 -4.71 7.32
N ALA A 375 -10.05 -4.42 8.41
CA ALA A 375 -9.80 -5.03 9.72
C ALA A 375 -10.30 -6.46 9.85
N LEU A 376 -11.14 -6.96 8.93
CA LEU A 376 -11.65 -8.34 8.92
C LEU A 376 -10.49 -9.36 8.81
N PRO A 377 -10.63 -10.57 9.33
CA PRO A 377 -9.51 -11.49 9.48
C PRO A 377 -8.99 -12.10 8.17
N ASP A 378 -9.83 -12.14 7.14
CA ASP A 378 -9.57 -12.86 5.89
C ASP A 378 -9.84 -11.98 4.66
N ALA A 379 -9.01 -12.09 3.61
CA ALA A 379 -9.12 -11.30 2.39
C ALA A 379 -10.41 -11.58 1.60
N HIS A 380 -10.89 -12.82 1.59
CA HIS A 380 -12.13 -13.21 0.90
C HIS A 380 -13.37 -12.65 1.59
N VAL A 381 -13.34 -12.50 2.92
CA VAL A 381 -14.39 -11.82 3.69
C VAL A 381 -14.30 -10.32 3.57
N SER A 382 -13.07 -9.80 3.54
CA SER A 382 -12.78 -8.37 3.45
C SER A 382 -13.15 -7.77 2.09
N LEU A 383 -12.83 -8.44 0.98
CA LEU A 383 -13.02 -7.90 -0.37
C LEU A 383 -14.48 -7.51 -0.67
N PRO A 384 -15.49 -8.35 -0.49
CA PRO A 384 -16.87 -7.95 -0.74
C PRO A 384 -17.32 -6.75 0.09
N THR A 385 -16.91 -6.71 1.36
CA THR A 385 -17.22 -5.61 2.28
C THR A 385 -16.51 -4.30 1.86
N ALA A 386 -15.25 -4.39 1.43
CA ALA A 386 -14.48 -3.25 0.94
C ALA A 386 -15.06 -2.68 -0.37
N LEU A 387 -15.53 -3.54 -1.27
CA LEU A 387 -16.20 -3.12 -2.51
C LEU A 387 -17.54 -2.40 -2.25
N ILE A 388 -18.26 -2.81 -1.20
CA ILE A 388 -19.48 -2.10 -0.77
C ILE A 388 -19.13 -0.74 -0.17
N ALA A 389 -18.08 -0.68 0.63
CA ALA A 389 -17.60 0.56 1.27
C ALA A 389 -17.06 1.59 0.25
N LEU A 390 -16.51 1.11 -0.88
CA LEU A 390 -15.96 1.94 -1.95
C LEU A 390 -16.74 1.77 -3.26
N PRO A 391 -17.96 2.32 -3.36
CA PRO A 391 -18.81 2.14 -4.53
C PRO A 391 -18.27 2.79 -5.82
N GLY A 392 -17.19 3.58 -5.72
CA GLY A 392 -16.48 4.17 -6.85
C GLY A 392 -15.46 3.25 -7.51
N GLY A 393 -15.21 2.09 -6.90
CA GLY A 393 -14.23 1.09 -7.33
C GLY A 393 -13.07 0.93 -6.36
N LEU A 394 -12.43 -0.22 -6.43
CA LEU A 394 -11.27 -0.61 -5.62
C LEU A 394 -10.14 -1.06 -6.54
N ASP A 395 -8.92 -0.56 -6.30
CA ASP A 395 -7.71 -1.08 -6.94
C ASP A 395 -7.35 -2.43 -6.33
N LEU A 396 -7.51 -3.50 -7.12
CA LEU A 396 -7.32 -4.87 -6.66
C LEU A 396 -5.84 -5.25 -6.52
N GLU A 397 -4.93 -4.55 -7.21
CA GLU A 397 -3.50 -4.75 -7.03
C GLU A 397 -3.04 -4.17 -5.68
N VAL A 398 -3.52 -2.98 -5.35
CA VAL A 398 -3.25 -2.36 -4.04
C VAL A 398 -3.86 -3.21 -2.93
N PHE A 399 -5.09 -3.69 -3.10
CA PHE A 399 -5.74 -4.57 -2.13
C PHE A 399 -4.95 -5.87 -1.93
N ALA A 400 -4.60 -6.58 -3.01
CA ALA A 400 -3.85 -7.83 -2.95
C ALA A 400 -2.46 -7.64 -2.30
N ARG A 401 -1.77 -6.55 -2.63
CA ARG A 401 -0.49 -6.19 -2.00
C ARG A 401 -0.66 -5.91 -0.51
N SER A 402 -1.69 -5.16 -0.11
CA SER A 402 -1.95 -4.85 1.29
C SER A 402 -2.16 -6.12 2.13
N TRP A 403 -2.80 -7.12 1.55
CA TRP A 403 -3.03 -8.45 2.15
C TRP A 403 -1.86 -9.42 1.96
N ASN A 404 -0.78 -8.99 1.31
CA ASN A 404 0.39 -9.83 0.96
C ASN A 404 0.03 -11.10 0.16
N LEU A 405 -0.98 -11.05 -0.68
CA LEU A 405 -1.39 -12.20 -1.47
C LEU A 405 -0.36 -12.53 -2.54
N ASN A 406 0.04 -13.80 -2.61
CA ASN A 406 0.86 -14.29 -3.73
C ASN A 406 0.01 -14.46 -5.01
N GLY A 407 0.65 -14.89 -6.11
CA GLY A 407 -0.02 -15.02 -7.40
C GLY A 407 -1.25 -15.91 -7.39
N ASP A 408 -1.17 -17.07 -6.71
CA ASP A 408 -2.25 -18.05 -6.64
C ASP A 408 -3.39 -17.56 -5.75
N GLU A 409 -3.06 -17.01 -4.58
CA GLU A 409 -4.03 -16.42 -3.65
C GLU A 409 -4.79 -15.26 -4.29
N ARG A 410 -4.07 -14.39 -5.01
CA ARG A 410 -4.67 -13.30 -5.79
C ARG A 410 -5.58 -13.84 -6.90
N ALA A 411 -5.13 -14.83 -7.65
CA ALA A 411 -5.94 -15.44 -8.71
C ALA A 411 -7.22 -16.11 -8.15
N ALA A 412 -7.16 -16.68 -6.96
CA ALA A 412 -8.32 -17.22 -6.26
C ALA A 412 -9.30 -16.10 -5.85
N LEU A 413 -8.78 -15.00 -5.28
CA LEU A 413 -9.58 -13.85 -4.87
C LEU A 413 -10.32 -13.19 -6.03
N LEU A 414 -9.71 -13.11 -7.21
CA LEU A 414 -10.32 -12.52 -8.41
C LEU A 414 -11.47 -13.36 -9.00
N LYS A 415 -11.68 -14.58 -8.52
CA LYS A 415 -12.83 -15.45 -8.89
C LYS A 415 -14.07 -15.22 -8.01
N GLU A 416 -14.04 -14.25 -7.11
CA GLU A 416 -15.18 -13.91 -6.23
C GLU A 416 -16.44 -13.61 -7.08
N PRO A 417 -17.56 -14.33 -6.90
CA PRO A 417 -18.74 -14.21 -7.77
C PRO A 417 -19.40 -12.83 -7.74
N THR A 418 -19.26 -12.11 -6.65
CA THR A 418 -19.82 -10.77 -6.49
C THR A 418 -18.99 -9.67 -7.14
N LEU A 419 -17.78 -10.00 -7.60
CA LEU A 419 -16.81 -9.09 -8.18
C LEU A 419 -17.02 -8.95 -9.70
N LYS A 420 -17.11 -7.73 -10.15
CA LYS A 420 -16.98 -7.35 -11.57
C LYS A 420 -15.64 -6.67 -11.79
N LEU A 421 -14.84 -7.25 -12.67
CA LEU A 421 -13.52 -6.71 -13.03
C LEU A 421 -13.63 -5.65 -14.13
N CYS A 422 -12.86 -4.59 -13.96
CA CYS A 422 -12.56 -3.61 -15.00
C CYS A 422 -11.12 -3.79 -15.44
N ALA A 423 -10.87 -3.75 -16.75
CA ALA A 423 -9.63 -4.25 -17.34
C ALA A 423 -8.48 -3.27 -17.14
N SER A 424 -7.80 -2.68 -16.95
CA SER A 424 -6.53 -1.89 -16.87
C SER A 424 -6.71 -0.44 -16.39
N PRO A 425 -6.28 -0.09 -15.17
CA PRO A 425 -5.75 -0.99 -14.13
C PRO A 425 -6.77 -2.01 -13.67
N VAL A 426 -6.34 -3.06 -12.94
CA VAL A 426 -7.26 -4.11 -12.44
C VAL A 426 -8.09 -3.55 -11.28
N LEU A 427 -9.24 -2.98 -11.65
CA LEU A 427 -10.20 -2.43 -10.71
C LEU A 427 -11.36 -3.39 -10.50
N GLY A 428 -11.94 -3.35 -9.31
CA GLY A 428 -13.11 -4.13 -8.95
C GLY A 428 -14.26 -3.27 -8.47
N ILE A 429 -15.48 -3.66 -8.80
CA ILE A 429 -16.73 -3.19 -8.18
C ILE A 429 -17.66 -4.38 -7.98
N THR A 430 -18.72 -4.22 -7.19
CA THR A 430 -19.73 -5.28 -7.08
C THR A 430 -20.58 -5.37 -8.36
N VAL A 431 -21.01 -6.59 -8.70
CA VAL A 431 -21.96 -6.82 -9.83
C VAL A 431 -23.20 -5.94 -9.69
N ALA A 432 -23.75 -5.82 -8.47
CA ALA A 432 -24.91 -4.96 -8.20
C ALA A 432 -24.61 -3.48 -8.52
N ARG A 433 -23.43 -2.99 -8.12
CA ARG A 433 -23.03 -1.62 -8.40
C ARG A 433 -22.80 -1.35 -9.88
N TRP A 434 -22.27 -2.32 -10.60
CA TRP A 434 -22.14 -2.25 -12.05
C TRP A 434 -23.49 -2.01 -12.72
N GLN A 435 -24.50 -2.79 -12.36
CA GLN A 435 -25.86 -2.64 -12.92
C GLN A 435 -26.45 -1.26 -12.62
N ILE A 436 -26.29 -0.78 -11.37
CA ILE A 436 -26.74 0.57 -10.99
C ILE A 436 -26.07 1.65 -11.84
N LEU A 437 -24.78 1.50 -12.17
CA LEU A 437 -24.06 2.45 -13.00
C LEU A 437 -24.50 2.41 -14.46
N GLU A 438 -24.74 1.22 -15.02
CA GLU A 438 -25.33 1.09 -16.35
C GLU A 438 -26.68 1.82 -16.44
N ASP A 439 -27.57 1.54 -15.50
CA ASP A 439 -28.91 2.15 -15.50
C ASP A 439 -28.85 3.66 -15.29
N ALA A 440 -27.94 4.14 -14.42
CA ALA A 440 -27.74 5.56 -14.21
C ALA A 440 -27.16 6.27 -15.44
N MET A 441 -26.24 5.67 -16.19
CA MET A 441 -25.72 6.23 -17.44
C MET A 441 -26.80 6.33 -18.51
N LEU A 442 -27.63 5.30 -18.67
CA LEU A 442 -28.73 5.30 -19.61
C LEU A 442 -29.83 6.31 -19.23
N ALA A 443 -30.14 6.39 -17.94
CA ALA A 443 -31.09 7.39 -17.42
C ALA A 443 -30.58 8.82 -17.64
N ALA A 444 -29.29 9.08 -17.40
CA ALA A 444 -28.69 10.40 -17.65
C ALA A 444 -28.74 10.80 -19.12
N LEU A 445 -28.45 9.86 -20.04
CA LEU A 445 -28.58 10.10 -21.48
C LEU A 445 -30.06 10.36 -21.87
N SER A 446 -30.99 9.56 -21.37
CA SER A 446 -32.41 9.72 -21.63
C SER A 446 -32.92 11.08 -21.14
N ALA A 447 -32.56 11.49 -19.93
CA ALA A 447 -32.92 12.79 -19.38
C ALA A 447 -32.34 13.96 -20.20
N ALA A 448 -31.09 13.82 -20.67
CA ALA A 448 -30.47 14.84 -21.52
C ALA A 448 -31.16 14.95 -22.88
N HIS A 449 -31.56 13.83 -23.48
CA HIS A 449 -32.32 13.82 -24.74
C HIS A 449 -33.74 14.42 -24.60
N ALA A 450 -34.39 14.20 -23.47
CA ALA A 450 -35.69 14.80 -23.18
C ALA A 450 -35.57 16.31 -22.93
N ALA A 451 -34.56 16.76 -22.22
CA ALA A 451 -34.33 18.18 -21.93
C ALA A 451 -33.83 18.97 -23.14
N HIS A 452 -33.06 18.34 -24.03
CA HIS A 452 -32.41 18.95 -25.18
C HIS A 452 -32.55 18.08 -26.44
N PRO A 453 -33.77 17.98 -27.02
CA PRO A 453 -34.02 17.12 -28.18
C PRO A 453 -33.20 17.51 -29.42
N GLU A 454 -32.73 18.74 -29.47
CA GLU A 454 -31.91 19.29 -30.55
C GLU A 454 -30.43 18.89 -30.47
N ARG A 455 -29.98 18.39 -29.32
CA ARG A 455 -28.59 17.91 -29.14
C ARG A 455 -28.49 16.44 -29.53
N LEU A 456 -27.38 16.08 -30.17
CA LEU A 456 -27.12 14.67 -30.52
C LEU A 456 -26.95 13.80 -29.28
N GLY A 457 -26.36 14.34 -28.22
CA GLY A 457 -26.12 13.61 -26.97
C GLY A 457 -25.23 14.38 -25.97
N LEU A 458 -24.57 13.66 -25.10
CA LEU A 458 -23.64 14.19 -24.09
C LEU A 458 -22.19 13.81 -24.41
N GLY A 459 -21.26 14.70 -24.10
CA GLY A 459 -19.85 14.33 -24.02
C GLY A 459 -19.56 13.47 -22.77
N GLU A 460 -18.47 12.69 -22.78
CA GLU A 460 -18.08 11.83 -21.65
C GLU A 460 -18.02 12.56 -20.31
N ARG A 461 -17.39 13.76 -20.29
CA ARG A 461 -17.31 14.59 -19.06
C ARG A 461 -18.68 15.07 -18.57
N GLU A 462 -19.62 15.35 -19.51
CA GLU A 462 -20.97 15.74 -19.14
C GLU A 462 -21.73 14.56 -18.54
N LEU A 463 -21.58 13.35 -19.12
CA LEU A 463 -22.16 12.12 -18.60
C LEU A 463 -21.59 11.77 -17.22
N GLU A 464 -20.27 11.82 -17.05
CA GLU A 464 -19.60 11.57 -15.76
C GLU A 464 -20.12 12.54 -14.67
N LYS A 465 -20.24 13.83 -15.00
CA LYS A 465 -20.80 14.84 -14.09
C LYS A 465 -22.27 14.58 -13.74
N ALA A 466 -23.06 14.11 -14.72
CA ALA A 466 -24.47 13.81 -14.52
C ALA A 466 -24.71 12.65 -13.56
N LEU A 467 -23.79 11.68 -13.46
CA LEU A 467 -23.87 10.56 -12.53
C LEU A 467 -23.76 10.99 -11.06
N ARG A 468 -23.19 12.16 -10.77
CA ARG A 468 -22.97 12.68 -9.41
C ARG A 468 -22.25 11.69 -8.47
N ALA A 469 -21.58 10.70 -9.04
CA ALA A 469 -20.87 9.65 -8.33
C ALA A 469 -19.36 9.88 -8.47
N ARG A 470 -18.62 9.59 -7.39
CA ARG A 470 -17.16 9.54 -7.44
C ARG A 470 -16.76 8.15 -7.91
N LEU A 471 -16.34 8.06 -9.16
CA LEU A 471 -15.87 6.82 -9.75
C LEU A 471 -14.37 6.91 -10.01
N LEU A 472 -13.67 5.79 -9.87
CA LEU A 472 -12.37 5.65 -10.49
C LEU A 472 -12.54 5.68 -12.01
N ARG A 473 -11.69 6.42 -12.71
CA ARG A 473 -11.84 6.63 -14.16
C ARG A 473 -11.97 5.31 -14.93
N GLY A 474 -11.17 4.32 -14.61
CA GLY A 474 -11.26 3.00 -15.27
C GLY A 474 -12.59 2.27 -15.06
N VAL A 475 -13.32 2.53 -13.96
CA VAL A 475 -14.67 1.99 -13.74
C VAL A 475 -15.66 2.66 -14.67
N PHE A 476 -15.63 3.99 -14.76
CA PHE A 476 -16.49 4.74 -15.69
C PHE A 476 -16.28 4.27 -17.12
N ASP A 477 -15.03 4.19 -17.56
CA ASP A 477 -14.68 3.79 -18.93
C ASP A 477 -15.16 2.35 -19.22
N ALA A 478 -14.94 1.41 -18.28
CA ALA A 478 -15.34 0.00 -18.45
C ALA A 478 -16.86 -0.16 -18.58
N VAL A 479 -17.65 0.55 -17.76
CA VAL A 479 -19.12 0.51 -17.84
C VAL A 479 -19.59 1.13 -19.16
N LEU A 480 -19.02 2.26 -19.56
CA LEU A 480 -19.35 2.91 -20.82
C LEU A 480 -19.04 2.03 -22.04
N ASP A 481 -17.84 1.43 -22.06
CA ASP A 481 -17.42 0.56 -23.15
C ASP A 481 -18.28 -0.72 -23.23
N ALA A 482 -18.73 -1.24 -22.10
CA ALA A 482 -19.68 -2.36 -22.07
C ALA A 482 -21.03 -1.96 -22.66
N LEU A 483 -21.56 -0.77 -22.32
CA LEU A 483 -22.82 -0.25 -22.90
C LEU A 483 -22.70 0.01 -24.41
N VAL A 484 -21.56 0.51 -24.87
CA VAL A 484 -21.29 0.72 -26.31
C VAL A 484 -21.17 -0.62 -27.02
N SER A 485 -20.43 -1.57 -26.47
CA SER A 485 -20.27 -2.93 -27.05
C SER A 485 -21.60 -3.69 -27.13
N ALA A 486 -22.48 -3.50 -26.13
CA ALA A 486 -23.84 -4.06 -26.12
C ALA A 486 -24.83 -3.32 -27.04
N GLY A 487 -24.40 -2.25 -27.73
CA GLY A 487 -25.25 -1.43 -28.58
C GLY A 487 -26.32 -0.61 -27.82
N ARG A 488 -26.22 -0.52 -26.47
CA ARG A 488 -27.15 0.26 -25.63
C ARG A 488 -26.82 1.75 -25.64
N VAL A 489 -25.59 2.10 -25.97
CA VAL A 489 -25.09 3.47 -26.18
C VAL A 489 -24.35 3.52 -27.50
N VAL A 490 -24.52 4.58 -28.27
CA VAL A 490 -23.79 4.85 -29.52
C VAL A 490 -22.78 5.97 -29.26
N ARG A 491 -21.52 5.73 -29.61
CA ARG A 491 -20.47 6.75 -29.60
C ARG A 491 -20.36 7.36 -31.00
N ASP A 492 -20.78 8.60 -31.13
CA ASP A 492 -20.78 9.39 -32.38
C ASP A 492 -19.69 10.48 -32.27
N GLY A 493 -18.47 10.16 -32.66
CA GLY A 493 -17.31 11.02 -32.41
C GLY A 493 -17.07 11.25 -30.91
N ALA A 494 -17.18 12.50 -30.46
CA ALA A 494 -17.02 12.88 -29.05
C ALA A 494 -18.32 12.83 -28.23
N VAL A 495 -19.42 12.36 -28.83
CA VAL A 495 -20.77 12.44 -28.24
C VAL A 495 -21.31 11.02 -28.00
N LEU A 496 -21.99 10.85 -26.89
CA LEU A 496 -22.66 9.63 -26.46
C LEU A 496 -24.17 9.81 -26.56
N ARG A 497 -24.89 8.87 -27.18
CA ARG A 497 -26.34 8.91 -27.31
C ARG A 497 -26.98 7.54 -27.19
N LEU A 498 -28.27 7.51 -26.92
CA LEU A 498 -29.07 6.29 -27.03
C LEU A 498 -29.30 5.96 -28.52
N PRO A 499 -29.35 4.66 -28.90
CA PRO A 499 -29.52 4.25 -30.31
C PRO A 499 -30.74 4.86 -31.01
N GLN A 500 -31.85 4.95 -30.30
CA GLN A 500 -33.13 5.47 -30.83
C GLN A 500 -33.20 7.01 -30.87
N HIS A 501 -32.20 7.71 -30.29
CA HIS A 501 -32.19 9.17 -30.32
C HIS A 501 -31.52 9.71 -31.58
N SER A 502 -32.21 10.61 -32.24
CA SER A 502 -31.68 11.45 -33.30
C SER A 502 -32.00 12.92 -33.00
N ALA A 503 -31.02 13.79 -33.21
CA ALA A 503 -31.24 15.23 -32.99
C ALA A 503 -32.38 15.74 -33.88
N ARG A 504 -33.39 16.30 -33.27
CA ARG A 504 -34.54 16.89 -34.03
C ARG A 504 -34.14 18.24 -34.58
N ARG A 505 -34.06 18.33 -35.91
CA ARG A 505 -33.84 19.58 -36.61
C ARG A 505 -35.17 20.19 -37.01
N SER A 506 -35.21 21.51 -37.05
CA SER A 506 -36.37 22.18 -37.66
C SER A 506 -36.34 21.96 -39.17
N PRO A 507 -37.51 21.95 -39.85
CA PRO A 507 -37.55 21.86 -41.32
C PRO A 507 -36.71 22.95 -42.01
N ALA A 508 -36.61 24.13 -41.40
CA ALA A 508 -35.77 25.22 -41.91
C ALA A 508 -34.25 24.90 -41.74
N ASP A 509 -33.85 24.32 -40.59
CA ASP A 509 -32.47 23.89 -40.37
C ASP A 509 -32.10 22.69 -41.28
N ASP A 510 -33.04 21.79 -41.55
CA ASP A 510 -32.83 20.70 -42.51
C ASP A 510 -32.64 21.21 -43.96
N ALA A 511 -33.44 22.16 -44.38
CA ALA A 511 -33.32 22.79 -45.70
C ALA A 511 -31.96 23.53 -45.80
N LEU A 512 -31.57 24.24 -44.77
CA LEU A 512 -30.29 24.94 -44.74
C LEU A 512 -29.11 24.00 -44.68
N TRP A 513 -29.20 22.88 -43.92
CA TRP A 513 -28.17 21.86 -43.85
C TRP A 513 -27.88 21.23 -45.20
N LYS A 514 -28.93 20.88 -45.96
CA LYS A 514 -28.81 20.36 -47.34
C LYS A 514 -28.03 21.30 -48.27
N ARG A 515 -28.03 22.62 -47.99
CA ARG A 515 -27.25 23.60 -48.75
C ARG A 515 -25.82 23.78 -48.24
N VAL A 516 -25.60 23.68 -46.93
CA VAL A 516 -24.30 23.90 -46.27
C VAL A 516 -23.40 22.65 -46.37
N CYS A 517 -23.96 21.45 -46.12
CA CYS A 517 -23.20 20.20 -46.06
C CYS A 517 -22.33 19.94 -47.29
N PRO A 518 -22.86 20.06 -48.54
CA PRO A 518 -22.05 19.82 -49.74
C PRO A 518 -20.88 20.80 -49.89
N LEU A 519 -20.98 22.01 -49.35
CA LEU A 519 -19.88 22.98 -49.38
C LEU A 519 -18.77 22.65 -48.40
N LEU A 520 -19.12 22.00 -47.29
CA LEU A 520 -18.14 21.48 -46.33
C LEU A 520 -17.50 20.14 -46.77
N GLU A 521 -18.24 19.33 -47.53
CA GLU A 521 -17.75 18.06 -48.08
C GLU A 521 -16.86 18.26 -49.31
N ARG A 522 -17.04 19.32 -50.07
CA ARG A 522 -16.34 19.57 -51.35
C ARG A 522 -14.83 19.56 -51.22
N ASP A 523 -14.29 20.08 -50.09
CA ASP A 523 -12.88 20.00 -49.74
C ASP A 523 -12.79 19.78 -48.23
N GLU A 524 -12.99 18.53 -47.81
CA GLU A 524 -13.21 18.10 -46.43
C GLU A 524 -12.18 18.68 -45.44
N LEU A 525 -10.91 18.75 -45.84
CA LEU A 525 -9.83 19.25 -45.00
C LEU A 525 -9.60 20.77 -45.10
N LYS A 526 -10.17 21.42 -46.15
CA LYS A 526 -10.04 22.88 -46.39
C LYS A 526 -11.35 23.61 -46.25
N ALA A 527 -12.12 23.27 -45.18
CA ALA A 527 -13.43 23.91 -44.97
C ALA A 527 -13.34 25.42 -45.08
N PRO A 528 -14.25 26.05 -45.85
CA PRO A 528 -14.32 27.50 -46.03
C PRO A 528 -14.60 28.18 -44.69
N VAL A 529 -14.19 29.45 -44.55
CA VAL A 529 -14.56 30.25 -43.38
C VAL A 529 -16.05 30.63 -43.45
N VAL A 530 -16.66 30.91 -42.30
CA VAL A 530 -18.10 31.23 -42.20
C VAL A 530 -18.50 32.39 -43.14
N HIS A 531 -17.59 33.37 -43.33
CA HIS A 531 -17.84 34.49 -44.24
C HIS A 531 -18.00 34.02 -45.71
N ASP A 532 -17.08 33.14 -46.15
CA ASP A 532 -17.13 32.61 -47.53
C ASP A 532 -18.35 31.70 -47.75
N LEU A 533 -18.71 30.89 -46.73
CA LEU A 533 -19.93 30.11 -46.74
C LEU A 533 -21.18 30.97 -46.81
N ALA A 534 -21.24 32.08 -46.06
CA ALA A 534 -22.35 33.01 -46.09
C ALA A 534 -22.47 33.65 -47.47
N SER A 535 -21.37 34.07 -48.07
CA SER A 535 -21.31 34.64 -49.40
C SER A 535 -21.76 33.63 -50.47
N ALA A 536 -21.23 32.38 -50.43
CA ALA A 536 -21.59 31.32 -51.36
C ALA A 536 -23.07 30.92 -51.29
N LEU A 537 -23.69 31.02 -50.13
CA LEU A 537 -25.10 30.71 -49.89
C LEU A 537 -26.04 31.90 -50.02
N ASN A 538 -25.50 33.09 -50.24
CA ASN A 538 -26.23 34.37 -50.21
C ASN A 538 -27.06 34.54 -48.93
N LEU A 539 -26.40 34.33 -47.76
CA LEU A 539 -27.02 34.40 -46.44
C LEU A 539 -26.34 35.47 -45.58
N ASN A 540 -27.12 36.01 -44.64
CA ASN A 540 -26.57 36.87 -43.60
C ASN A 540 -25.60 36.07 -42.73
N HIS A 541 -24.40 36.63 -42.49
CA HIS A 541 -23.32 36.00 -41.69
C HIS A 541 -23.81 35.58 -40.30
N THR A 542 -24.52 36.44 -39.59
CA THR A 542 -25.04 36.19 -38.24
C THR A 542 -26.05 35.04 -38.21
N LEU A 543 -26.93 34.95 -39.20
CA LEU A 543 -27.90 33.86 -39.32
C LEU A 543 -27.22 32.52 -39.60
N LEU A 544 -26.20 32.51 -40.47
CA LEU A 544 -25.42 31.30 -40.75
C LEU A 544 -24.60 30.88 -39.56
N GLU A 545 -23.96 31.81 -38.85
CA GLU A 545 -23.21 31.50 -37.64
C GLU A 545 -24.12 30.91 -36.55
N ALA A 546 -25.29 31.51 -36.31
CA ALA A 546 -26.27 30.97 -35.37
C ALA A 546 -26.72 29.54 -35.74
N PHE A 547 -26.93 29.30 -37.05
CA PHE A 547 -27.24 27.97 -37.57
C PHE A 547 -26.07 26.98 -37.34
N LEU A 548 -24.84 27.35 -37.70
CA LEU A 548 -23.64 26.50 -37.49
C LEU A 548 -23.41 26.18 -36.02
N ILE A 549 -23.71 27.11 -35.11
CA ILE A 549 -23.66 26.84 -33.66
C ILE A 549 -24.73 25.80 -33.27
N ARG A 550 -25.95 25.85 -33.82
CA ARG A 550 -27.00 24.84 -33.55
C ARG A 550 -26.59 23.46 -34.06
N VAL A 551 -26.17 23.38 -35.33
CA VAL A 551 -25.76 22.08 -35.91
C VAL A 551 -24.45 21.55 -35.30
N ALA A 552 -23.59 22.41 -34.76
CA ALA A 552 -22.44 21.99 -33.95
C ALA A 552 -22.87 21.36 -32.62
N LYS A 553 -23.90 21.89 -31.96
CA LYS A 553 -24.50 21.26 -30.77
C LYS A 553 -25.13 19.91 -31.09
N GLN A 554 -25.54 19.68 -32.33
CA GLN A 554 -26.06 18.41 -32.82
C GLN A 554 -24.95 17.43 -33.26
N GLY A 555 -23.68 17.85 -33.22
CA GLY A 555 -22.55 17.01 -33.65
C GLY A 555 -22.33 16.92 -35.16
N LEU A 556 -23.11 17.65 -35.98
CA LEU A 556 -22.98 17.61 -37.44
C LEU A 556 -21.73 18.33 -37.94
N VAL A 557 -21.25 19.31 -37.21
CA VAL A 557 -19.99 20.00 -37.43
C VAL A 557 -19.28 20.23 -36.11
N VAL A 558 -17.97 20.36 -36.17
CA VAL A 558 -17.12 20.71 -35.01
C VAL A 558 -16.71 22.16 -35.12
N LYS A 559 -17.06 22.99 -34.14
CA LYS A 559 -16.60 24.38 -34.03
C LYS A 559 -15.14 24.42 -33.62
N VAL A 560 -14.25 24.62 -34.54
CA VAL A 560 -12.80 24.72 -34.29
C VAL A 560 -12.43 26.14 -33.80
N SER A 561 -12.96 27.17 -34.48
CA SER A 561 -12.80 28.58 -34.09
C SER A 561 -14.11 29.37 -34.30
N ALA A 562 -14.11 30.66 -34.01
CA ALA A 562 -15.22 31.52 -34.37
C ALA A 562 -15.47 31.59 -35.89
N LYS A 563 -14.46 31.31 -36.69
CA LYS A 563 -14.47 31.46 -38.12
C LYS A 563 -14.58 30.16 -38.91
N ARG A 564 -14.35 28.99 -38.26
CA ARG A 564 -14.26 27.70 -38.94
C ARG A 564 -15.01 26.59 -38.25
N TYR A 565 -15.71 25.82 -39.08
CA TYR A 565 -16.40 24.59 -38.69
C TYR A 565 -16.01 23.49 -39.65
N PHE A 566 -15.69 22.30 -39.12
CA PHE A 566 -15.35 21.14 -39.90
C PHE A 566 -16.36 20.02 -39.68
N LEU A 567 -16.50 19.13 -40.65
CA LEU A 567 -17.23 17.89 -40.47
C LEU A 567 -16.47 16.96 -39.52
N PRO A 568 -17.16 16.12 -38.70
CA PRO A 568 -16.50 15.19 -37.82
C PRO A 568 -15.45 14.28 -38.48
N PRO A 569 -15.66 13.71 -39.69
CA PRO A 569 -14.64 12.93 -40.40
C PRO A 569 -13.34 13.70 -40.63
N ALA A 570 -13.41 14.98 -40.96
CA ALA A 570 -12.23 15.83 -41.15
C ALA A 570 -11.41 15.95 -39.84
N MET A 571 -12.10 16.13 -38.72
CA MET A 571 -11.45 16.22 -37.41
C MET A 571 -10.80 14.90 -37.00
N THR A 572 -11.45 13.78 -37.31
CA THR A 572 -10.86 12.43 -37.10
C THR A 572 -9.59 12.24 -37.92
N ARG A 573 -9.59 12.70 -39.19
CA ARG A 573 -8.37 12.68 -40.02
C ARG A 573 -7.26 13.55 -39.45
N PHE A 574 -7.56 14.76 -38.98
CA PHE A 574 -6.58 15.62 -38.35
C PHE A 574 -6.02 15.01 -37.05
N GLU A 575 -6.85 14.36 -36.26
CA GLU A 575 -6.41 13.61 -35.09
C GLU A 575 -5.47 12.45 -35.47
N GLN A 576 -5.80 11.69 -36.50
CA GLN A 576 -4.94 10.61 -37.01
C GLN A 576 -3.59 11.15 -37.50
N LEU A 577 -3.57 12.32 -38.15
CA LEU A 577 -2.34 12.99 -38.57
C LEU A 577 -1.49 13.42 -37.35
N VAL A 578 -2.10 13.96 -36.30
CA VAL A 578 -1.40 14.28 -35.07
C VAL A 578 -0.78 13.02 -34.46
N ARG A 579 -1.55 11.94 -34.36
CA ARG A 579 -1.04 10.65 -33.84
C ARG A 579 0.11 10.10 -34.69
N ALA A 580 0.02 10.21 -36.03
CA ALA A 580 1.08 9.78 -36.93
C ALA A 580 2.36 10.63 -36.83
N LEU A 581 2.24 11.92 -36.50
CA LEU A 581 3.38 12.82 -36.27
C LEU A 581 4.02 12.64 -34.89
N THR A 582 3.34 11.98 -33.96
CA THR A 582 3.77 11.78 -32.57
C THR A 582 4.12 10.33 -32.26
N VAL A 583 4.29 9.48 -33.26
CA VAL A 583 4.78 8.09 -33.10
C VAL A 583 6.12 8.13 -32.37
N ASP A 584 6.33 7.18 -31.44
CA ASP A 584 7.53 7.05 -30.61
C ASP A 584 7.84 8.27 -29.71
N GLY A 585 6.81 9.07 -29.35
CA GLY A 585 6.96 10.23 -28.47
C GLY A 585 7.56 11.46 -29.16
N ASN A 586 7.64 11.48 -30.48
CA ASN A 586 8.12 12.62 -31.24
C ASN A 586 7.25 13.86 -31.04
N LYS A 587 7.89 15.04 -31.05
CA LYS A 587 7.20 16.34 -31.08
C LYS A 587 7.15 16.86 -32.50
N PHE A 588 6.11 17.62 -32.82
CA PHE A 588 5.92 18.20 -34.16
C PHE A 588 5.68 19.71 -34.09
N THR A 589 5.97 20.40 -35.19
CA THR A 589 5.69 21.83 -35.37
C THR A 589 4.38 22.05 -36.13
N ALA A 590 3.86 23.27 -36.10
CA ALA A 590 2.72 23.64 -36.95
C ALA A 590 3.06 23.51 -38.45
N ALA A 591 4.32 23.63 -38.86
CA ALA A 591 4.76 23.43 -40.23
C ALA A 591 4.65 21.95 -40.64
N ASP A 592 5.10 21.02 -39.77
CA ASP A 592 5.00 19.57 -40.03
C ASP A 592 3.55 19.12 -40.22
N PHE A 593 2.65 19.63 -39.36
CA PHE A 593 1.23 19.36 -39.49
C PHE A 593 0.63 19.97 -40.75
N ARG A 594 1.00 21.21 -41.10
CA ARG A 594 0.56 21.89 -42.33
C ARG A 594 0.92 21.06 -43.57
N ASP A 595 2.16 20.64 -43.67
CA ASP A 595 2.70 19.97 -44.86
C ASP A 595 2.05 18.59 -45.05
N ARG A 596 1.70 17.91 -43.94
CA ARG A 596 0.96 16.64 -43.97
C ARG A 596 -0.54 16.80 -44.21
N ALA A 597 -1.16 17.82 -43.63
CA ALA A 597 -2.59 18.05 -43.74
C ALA A 597 -2.98 18.76 -45.04
N GLY A 598 -2.03 19.43 -45.69
CA GLY A 598 -2.28 20.18 -46.95
C GLY A 598 -3.21 21.39 -46.81
N VAL A 599 -3.29 21.97 -45.58
CA VAL A 599 -4.18 23.10 -45.26
C VAL A 599 -3.42 24.40 -45.07
N GLY A 600 -4.10 25.54 -45.21
CA GLY A 600 -3.48 26.85 -45.08
C GLY A 600 -3.02 27.15 -43.63
N ARG A 601 -2.01 28.02 -43.47
CA ARG A 601 -1.38 28.36 -42.19
C ARG A 601 -2.39 28.76 -41.11
N ASN A 602 -3.37 29.60 -41.42
CA ASN A 602 -4.38 30.06 -40.46
C ASN A 602 -5.26 28.90 -39.96
N ALA A 603 -5.69 28.02 -40.87
CA ALA A 603 -6.47 26.84 -40.50
C ALA A 603 -5.68 25.87 -39.59
N VAL A 604 -4.39 25.69 -39.87
CA VAL A 604 -3.48 24.89 -39.03
C VAL A 604 -3.45 25.41 -37.60
N ILE A 605 -3.26 26.71 -37.42
CA ILE A 605 -3.22 27.32 -36.08
C ILE A 605 -4.52 27.07 -35.34
N GLU A 606 -5.68 27.34 -35.99
CA GLU A 606 -7.00 27.16 -35.40
C GLU A 606 -7.27 25.69 -35.01
N ILE A 607 -6.89 24.74 -35.86
CA ILE A 607 -7.05 23.28 -35.59
C ILE A 607 -6.18 22.85 -34.42
N LEU A 608 -4.91 23.25 -34.39
CA LEU A 608 -3.99 22.87 -33.34
C LEU A 608 -4.35 23.53 -31.99
N GLU A 609 -4.82 24.77 -31.96
CA GLU A 609 -5.37 25.43 -30.77
C GLU A 609 -6.65 24.74 -30.27
N TYR A 610 -7.48 24.23 -31.19
CA TYR A 610 -8.60 23.40 -30.82
C TYR A 610 -8.16 22.11 -30.14
N PHE A 611 -7.18 21.40 -30.68
CA PHE A 611 -6.63 20.18 -30.07
C PHE A 611 -5.95 20.45 -28.73
N ASP A 612 -5.25 21.56 -28.59
CA ASP A 612 -4.68 21.99 -27.29
C ASP A 612 -5.81 22.23 -26.26
N ARG A 613 -6.91 22.91 -26.68
CA ARG A 613 -8.07 23.22 -25.82
C ARG A 613 -8.84 21.99 -25.37
N ILE A 614 -9.02 20.99 -26.22
CA ILE A 614 -9.71 19.74 -25.87
C ILE A 614 -8.79 18.75 -25.13
N GLY A 615 -7.50 19.08 -24.99
CA GLY A 615 -6.52 18.26 -24.28
C GLY A 615 -6.01 17.05 -25.07
N LEU A 616 -6.09 17.10 -26.40
CA LEU A 616 -5.45 16.10 -27.27
C LEU A 616 -3.94 16.36 -27.39
N THR A 617 -3.56 17.64 -27.55
CA THR A 617 -2.15 18.06 -27.64
C THR A 617 -1.80 19.06 -26.56
N HIS A 618 -0.50 19.17 -26.30
CA HIS A 618 0.07 20.22 -25.44
C HIS A 618 1.17 20.97 -26.17
N ARG A 619 1.09 22.30 -26.15
CA ARG A 619 2.07 23.19 -26.75
C ARG A 619 3.20 23.52 -25.78
N SER A 620 4.43 23.41 -26.24
CA SER A 620 5.65 23.81 -25.53
C SER A 620 6.55 24.60 -26.50
N GLY A 621 6.49 25.94 -26.46
CA GLY A 621 7.13 26.81 -27.44
C GLY A 621 6.51 26.64 -28.84
N ASP A 622 7.34 26.31 -29.84
CA ASP A 622 6.90 26.04 -31.23
C ASP A 622 6.54 24.57 -31.49
N LEU A 623 6.80 23.69 -30.52
CA LEU A 623 6.55 22.27 -30.60
C LEU A 623 5.26 21.87 -29.89
N ARG A 624 4.62 20.82 -30.39
CA ARG A 624 3.46 20.15 -29.77
C ARG A 624 3.73 18.67 -29.58
N ALA A 625 3.18 18.11 -28.51
CA ALA A 625 3.20 16.70 -28.21
C ALA A 625 1.77 16.20 -27.95
N LEU A 626 1.51 14.93 -28.22
CA LEU A 626 0.28 14.28 -27.79
C LEU A 626 0.24 14.28 -26.25
N LEU A 627 -0.88 14.66 -25.67
CA LEU A 627 -1.10 14.48 -24.24
C LEU A 627 -1.35 13.00 -23.96
N ASP A 628 -0.35 12.35 -23.35
CA ASP A 628 -0.47 10.96 -22.91
C ASP A 628 -1.49 10.92 -21.75
N THR A 629 -2.67 10.39 -22.01
CA THR A 629 -3.73 10.20 -21.00
C THR A 629 -3.30 9.28 -19.85
N LYS A 630 -2.14 8.62 -19.97
CA LYS A 630 -1.56 7.76 -18.94
C LYS A 630 -0.82 8.50 -17.80
N ARG A 631 -0.61 9.81 -17.90
CA ARG A 631 0.12 10.60 -16.88
C ARG A 631 -0.78 11.43 -15.93
N ARG A 632 -2.08 11.23 -15.93
CA ARG A 632 -3.03 11.87 -14.98
C ARG A 632 -3.85 10.83 -14.21
N ALA A 633 -3.20 9.76 -13.75
CA ALA A 633 -3.73 8.90 -12.70
C ALA A 633 -3.12 9.30 -11.35
#